data_c0c6df0465cf051fbd107e9536e572b4
#
_entry.id   c0c6df0465cf051fbd107e9536e572b4
#
_cell.length_a   1.000
_cell.length_b   1.000
_cell.length_c   1.000
_cell.angle_alpha   90.00
_cell.angle_beta   90.00
_cell.angle_gamma   90.00
#
_symmetry.space_group_name_H-M   'P 1'
#
loop_
_entity.id
_entity.type
_entity.pdbx_description
1 polymer ?
#
loop_
_entity_poly.entity_id
_entity_poly.type
_entity_poly.pdbx_seq_one_letter_code
_entity_poly.pdbx_strand_id
1 'polypeptide(L)'
;MAQHQIVSPLPGVFYRSPAPGEPSFVSEGEAVTADTTIGLVEIMKQFSEIKAGVEGTLASFAVDDTATLAPGDVVATVDTP
;
A
#
# COMPACT_ATOMS: atom_id res chain seq x y z
N MET A 1 -21.25 1.88 -3.13
CA MET A 1 -19.84 1.40 -3.00
C MET A 1 -18.97 2.17 -3.96
N ALA A 2 -17.87 2.65 -3.49
CA ALA A 2 -16.89 3.37 -4.31
C ALA A 2 -15.53 2.73 -4.16
N GLN A 3 -14.63 3.06 -5.07
CA GLN A 3 -13.25 2.61 -4.99
C GLN A 3 -12.35 3.82 -4.78
N HIS A 4 -11.40 3.68 -3.87
CA HIS A 4 -10.37 4.67 -3.61
C HIS A 4 -9.02 4.09 -4.00
N GLN A 5 -8.30 4.79 -4.87
CA GLN A 5 -6.97 4.38 -5.27
C GLN A 5 -5.96 4.96 -4.30
N ILE A 6 -5.10 4.10 -3.77
CA ILE A 6 -3.98 4.53 -2.92
C ILE A 6 -2.79 4.73 -3.85
N VAL A 7 -2.26 5.95 -3.88
CA VAL A 7 -1.11 6.27 -4.73
C VAL A 7 0.11 6.52 -3.87
N SER A 8 1.29 6.23 -4.44
CA SER A 8 2.54 6.53 -3.77
C SER A 8 2.86 8.02 -3.98
N PRO A 9 3.07 8.80 -2.90
CA PRO A 9 3.50 10.18 -3.05
C PRO A 9 4.98 10.31 -3.37
N LEU A 10 5.73 9.20 -3.25
CA LEU A 10 7.18 9.20 -3.37
C LEU A 10 7.63 8.14 -4.37
N PRO A 11 8.77 8.38 -5.08
CA PRO A 11 9.39 7.32 -5.87
C PRO A 11 10.11 6.35 -4.93
N GLY A 12 10.33 5.12 -5.36
CA GLY A 12 11.10 4.16 -4.58
C GLY A 12 10.66 2.73 -4.84
N VAL A 13 11.10 1.83 -3.97
CA VAL A 13 10.77 0.41 -4.06
C VAL A 13 9.67 0.10 -3.05
N PHE A 14 8.63 -0.58 -3.54
CA PHE A 14 7.47 -0.91 -2.73
C PHE A 14 7.64 -2.25 -2.04
N TYR A 15 7.32 -2.30 -0.75
CA TYR A 15 7.31 -3.53 0.03
C TYR A 15 5.95 -3.72 0.68
N ARG A 16 5.40 -4.93 0.58
CA ARG A 16 4.14 -5.29 1.22
C ARG A 16 4.31 -5.72 2.67
N SER A 17 5.53 -6.01 3.09
CA SER A 17 5.83 -6.48 4.43
C SER A 17 6.91 -5.63 5.07
N PRO A 18 7.00 -5.62 6.43
CA PRO A 18 8.00 -4.81 7.12
C PRO A 18 9.43 -5.28 6.92
N ALA A 19 9.61 -6.56 6.60
CA ALA A 19 10.93 -7.14 6.39
C ALA A 19 10.80 -8.43 5.58
N PRO A 20 11.89 -8.89 4.93
CA PRO A 20 11.87 -10.17 4.21
C PRO A 20 11.45 -11.31 5.14
N GLY A 21 10.56 -12.16 4.67
CA GLY A 21 10.07 -13.30 5.42
C GLY A 21 8.97 -13.00 6.44
N GLU A 22 8.65 -11.73 6.65
CA GLU A 22 7.55 -11.34 7.54
C GLU A 22 6.23 -11.34 6.78
N PRO A 23 5.09 -11.54 7.47
CA PRO A 23 3.79 -11.42 6.83
C PRO A 23 3.57 -10.03 6.27
N SER A 24 2.78 -9.93 5.20
CA SER A 24 2.37 -8.64 4.66
C SER A 24 1.59 -7.85 5.70
N PHE A 25 1.68 -6.50 5.63
CA PHE A 25 0.91 -5.64 6.52
C PHE A 25 -0.58 -5.94 6.45
N VAL A 26 -1.10 -6.12 5.24
CA VAL A 26 -2.49 -6.48 4.99
C VAL A 26 -2.55 -7.42 3.80
N SER A 27 -3.62 -8.20 3.73
CA SER A 27 -3.92 -9.05 2.59
C SER A 27 -5.11 -8.51 1.83
N GLU A 28 -5.20 -8.86 0.55
CA GLU A 28 -6.39 -8.52 -0.23
C GLU A 28 -7.62 -9.14 0.43
N GLY A 29 -8.68 -8.37 0.55
CA GLY A 29 -9.90 -8.78 1.23
C GLY A 29 -9.98 -8.39 2.70
N GLU A 30 -8.91 -7.85 3.29
CA GLU A 30 -8.93 -7.42 4.68
C GLU A 30 -9.55 -6.04 4.84
N ALA A 31 -10.20 -5.83 5.99
CA ALA A 31 -10.71 -4.52 6.36
C ALA A 31 -9.55 -3.60 6.74
N VAL A 32 -9.62 -2.36 6.31
CA VAL A 32 -8.61 -1.33 6.61
C VAL A 32 -9.29 -0.07 7.12
N THR A 33 -8.52 0.73 7.85
CA THR A 33 -8.94 2.07 8.26
C THR A 33 -8.00 3.08 7.63
N ALA A 34 -8.29 4.36 7.81
CA ALA A 34 -7.44 5.42 7.25
C ALA A 34 -5.99 5.32 7.72
N ASP A 35 -5.76 4.86 8.94
CA ASP A 35 -4.43 4.75 9.53
C ASP A 35 -3.75 3.40 9.30
N THR A 36 -4.41 2.47 8.65
CA THR A 36 -3.83 1.14 8.39
C THR A 36 -2.67 1.27 7.42
N THR A 37 -1.48 0.80 7.82
CA THR A 37 -0.33 0.73 6.93
C THR A 37 -0.51 -0.43 5.97
N ILE A 38 -0.44 -0.16 4.67
CA ILE A 38 -0.59 -1.20 3.64
C ILE A 38 0.74 -1.62 3.03
N GLY A 39 1.78 -0.82 3.22
CA GLY A 39 3.11 -1.13 2.69
C GLY A 39 4.11 -0.04 3.01
N LEU A 40 5.32 -0.24 2.51
CA LEU A 40 6.43 0.72 2.67
C LEU A 40 6.99 1.07 1.31
N VAL A 41 7.51 2.30 1.21
CA VAL A 41 8.34 2.72 0.07
C VAL A 41 9.74 3.02 0.61
N GLU A 42 10.74 2.39 0.02
CA GLU A 42 12.13 2.63 0.37
C GLU A 42 12.77 3.60 -0.61
N ILE A 43 13.37 4.67 -0.08
CA ILE A 43 14.18 5.62 -0.84
C ILE A 43 15.47 5.81 -0.06
N MET A 44 16.61 5.49 -0.67
CA MET A 44 17.93 5.71 -0.08
C MET A 44 18.03 5.15 1.34
N LYS A 45 17.57 3.91 1.51
CA LYS A 45 17.58 3.17 2.80
C LYS A 45 16.66 3.77 3.87
N GLN A 46 15.77 4.69 3.48
CA GLN A 46 14.76 5.21 4.37
C GLN A 46 13.40 4.69 3.93
N PHE A 47 12.59 4.28 4.91
CA PHE A 47 11.29 3.68 4.66
C PHE A 47 10.20 4.65 5.03
N SER A 48 9.23 4.82 4.13
CA SER A 48 8.03 5.62 4.38
C SER A 48 6.81 4.71 4.33
N GLU A 49 5.94 4.81 5.32
CA GLU A 49 4.72 4.01 5.36
C GLU A 49 3.70 4.57 4.37
N ILE A 50 3.02 3.66 3.65
CA ILE A 50 1.86 4.00 2.84
C ILE A 50 0.64 3.54 3.61
N LYS A 51 -0.26 4.48 3.92
CA LYS A 51 -1.48 4.19 4.65
C LYS A 51 -2.66 4.12 3.69
N ALA A 52 -3.71 3.40 4.10
CA ALA A 52 -4.90 3.26 3.27
C ALA A 52 -5.57 4.61 3.02
N GLY A 53 -5.58 5.49 4.02
CA GLY A 53 -6.15 6.83 3.88
C GLY A 53 -7.67 6.89 3.91
N VAL A 54 -8.34 5.76 3.85
CA VAL A 54 -9.80 5.64 3.91
C VAL A 54 -10.15 4.34 4.62
N GLU A 55 -11.37 4.28 5.14
CA GLU A 55 -11.90 3.06 5.73
C GLU A 55 -12.61 2.24 4.65
N GLY A 56 -12.38 0.93 4.65
CA GLY A 56 -13.02 0.04 3.70
C GLY A 56 -12.37 -1.33 3.71
N THR A 57 -12.40 -1.99 2.55
CA THR A 57 -11.79 -3.30 2.35
C THR A 57 -10.73 -3.18 1.27
N LEU A 58 -9.54 -3.69 1.54
CA LEU A 58 -8.48 -3.70 0.54
C LEU A 58 -8.88 -4.65 -0.59
N ALA A 59 -9.18 -4.11 -1.77
CA ALA A 59 -9.66 -4.90 -2.88
C ALA A 59 -8.51 -5.62 -3.59
N SER A 60 -7.45 -4.89 -3.91
CA SER A 60 -6.32 -5.46 -4.63
C SER A 60 -5.09 -4.56 -4.54
N PHE A 61 -3.91 -5.17 -4.71
CA PHE A 61 -2.69 -4.43 -4.96
C PHE A 61 -2.51 -4.26 -6.47
N ALA A 62 -2.15 -3.06 -6.89
CA ALA A 62 -1.90 -2.76 -8.30
C ALA A 62 -0.45 -3.06 -8.70
N VAL A 63 0.45 -3.27 -7.74
CA VAL A 63 1.87 -3.51 -7.97
C VAL A 63 2.33 -4.70 -7.16
N ASP A 64 3.41 -5.33 -7.63
CA ASP A 64 4.01 -6.46 -6.93
C ASP A 64 4.90 -5.99 -5.78
N ASP A 65 5.18 -6.91 -4.85
CA ASP A 65 6.20 -6.68 -3.84
C ASP A 65 7.54 -6.41 -4.55
N THR A 66 8.29 -5.45 -4.04
CA THR A 66 9.57 -4.98 -4.60
C THR A 66 9.46 -4.25 -5.94
N ALA A 67 8.24 -3.87 -6.36
CA ALA A 67 8.07 -3.07 -7.57
C ALA A 67 8.65 -1.67 -7.40
N THR A 68 9.19 -1.11 -8.48
CA THR A 68 9.68 0.27 -8.49
C THR A 68 8.50 1.20 -8.77
N LEU A 69 8.35 2.21 -7.93
CA LEU A 69 7.26 3.17 -8.03
C LEU A 69 7.77 4.54 -8.45
N ALA A 70 6.93 5.26 -9.21
CA ALA A 70 7.10 6.68 -9.47
C ALA A 70 6.04 7.45 -8.66
N PRO A 71 6.25 8.75 -8.39
CA PRO A 71 5.23 9.54 -7.69
C PRO A 71 3.91 9.50 -8.47
N GLY A 72 2.82 9.23 -7.74
CA GLY A 72 1.50 9.14 -8.34
C GLY A 72 1.10 7.75 -8.84
N ASP A 73 2.00 6.77 -8.81
CA ASP A 73 1.66 5.41 -9.19
C ASP A 73 0.64 4.82 -8.22
N VAL A 74 -0.35 4.12 -8.77
CA VAL A 74 -1.35 3.44 -7.95
C VAL A 74 -0.72 2.21 -7.33
N VAL A 75 -0.84 2.09 -6.01
CA VAL A 75 -0.29 0.98 -5.24
C VAL A 75 -1.36 -0.08 -4.99
N ALA A 76 -2.54 0.37 -4.63
CA ALA A 76 -3.63 -0.52 -4.24
C ALA A 76 -4.97 0.19 -4.38
N THR A 77 -6.04 -0.59 -4.30
CA THR A 77 -7.41 -0.08 -4.38
C THR A 77 -8.18 -0.54 -3.15
N VAL A 78 -8.93 0.36 -2.54
CA VAL A 78 -9.79 0.07 -1.39
C VAL A 78 -11.24 0.25 -1.83
N ASP A 79 -12.06 -0.75 -1.52
CA ASP A 79 -13.51 -0.63 -1.71
C ASP A 79 -14.09 0.06 -0.48
N THR A 80 -14.70 1.22 -0.67
CA THR A 80 -15.32 1.98 0.41
C THR A 80 -16.82 1.73 0.43
N PRO A 81 -17.45 1.84 1.62
CA PRO A 81 -18.90 1.68 1.73
C PRO A 81 -19.68 2.68 0.88
#